data_3fd51ecc67d7e33053430e2d7c3c7d9b
#
_entry.id   3fd51ecc67d7e33053430e2d7c3c7d9b
#
_cell.length_a   1.000
_cell.length_b   1.000
_cell.length_c   1.000
_cell.angle_alpha   90.00
_cell.angle_beta   90.00
_cell.angle_gamma   90.00
#
_symmetry.space_group_name_H-M   'P 1'
#
loop_
_entity.id
_entity.type
_entity.pdbx_description
1 polymer ?
#
loop_
_entity_poly.entity_id
_entity_poly.type
_entity_poly.pdbx_seq_one_letter_code
_entity_poly.pdbx_strand_id
1 'polypeptide(L)'
;MVMEAKNKGIKNVIVPMDNMTEASLISGINIFAFNKLNEVTDFLTGVKPYEPIKDKKDNYKLDSPYIIDFQDVQGQDRALEFVAVAAAGGHNLLMSGTPGCGKSMVAKRIPTILPAMSEEEALEVTKIYSVAGLLKNRGTLITERPFRSPHHSASTNSLVGGGMFAMPGEISLAHNGVLFLDEIAEFNKKTLDALRQPIEDGKVSISRVRHTHVFPSKFMLVAAMNPCPCGYHGESRCHCTDYEIIKYSQKLSGPIMDRIDIQKYFRSVHIKELANDVKGPTSKSLLEKVELARKIQRERYKNIIGVSCNAQMTPELISEYCKLDEESMKVLMIAYDKFKYSARTYHKFLRVARTFADMAGEKNILKSHIIKALMCREIEKEQATMVVV
;
A
#
# COMPACT_ATOMS: atom_id res chain seq x y z
N MET A 1 6.26 22.07 -11.05
CA MET A 1 6.65 23.50 -11.17
C MET A 1 5.79 24.41 -10.30
N VAL A 2 4.46 24.51 -10.44
CA VAL A 2 3.62 25.45 -9.65
C VAL A 2 3.71 25.20 -8.14
N MET A 3 3.64 23.95 -7.69
CA MET A 3 3.82 23.58 -6.27
C MET A 3 5.21 23.97 -5.74
N GLU A 4 6.25 23.81 -6.55
CA GLU A 4 7.61 24.20 -6.18
C GLU A 4 7.74 25.73 -6.07
N ALA A 5 7.11 26.46 -7.00
CA ALA A 5 7.02 27.91 -6.93
C ALA A 5 6.34 28.39 -5.65
N LYS A 6 5.21 27.77 -5.28
CA LYS A 6 4.52 28.04 -4.01
C LYS A 6 5.41 27.77 -2.81
N ASN A 7 6.11 26.62 -2.76
CA ASN A 7 7.02 26.28 -1.66
C ASN A 7 8.18 27.26 -1.50
N LYS A 8 8.60 27.90 -2.61
CA LYS A 8 9.62 28.96 -2.61
C LYS A 8 9.05 30.36 -2.32
N GLY A 9 7.77 30.47 -1.97
CA GLY A 9 7.12 31.73 -1.62
C GLY A 9 6.78 32.63 -2.83
N ILE A 10 6.82 32.11 -4.06
CA ILE A 10 6.40 32.82 -5.26
C ILE A 10 4.87 32.96 -5.22
N LYS A 11 4.38 34.20 -5.34
CA LYS A 11 2.95 34.51 -5.25
C LYS A 11 2.19 34.40 -6.57
N ASN A 12 2.88 34.64 -7.69
CA ASN A 12 2.26 34.72 -9.02
C ASN A 12 3.01 33.80 -9.99
N VAL A 13 2.28 32.99 -10.76
CA VAL A 13 2.84 32.07 -11.75
C VAL A 13 2.08 32.21 -13.05
N ILE A 14 2.82 32.29 -14.16
CA ILE A 14 2.30 32.27 -15.52
C ILE A 14 2.46 30.86 -16.07
N VAL A 15 1.39 30.32 -16.65
CA VAL A 15 1.35 28.99 -17.25
C VAL A 15 0.70 29.03 -18.64
N PRO A 16 1.02 28.10 -19.55
CA PRO A 16 0.24 27.91 -20.77
C PRO A 16 -1.22 27.59 -20.46
N MET A 17 -2.15 28.03 -21.32
CA MET A 17 -3.59 27.76 -21.13
C MET A 17 -3.89 26.27 -21.03
N ASP A 18 -3.18 25.41 -21.75
CA ASP A 18 -3.32 23.96 -21.71
C ASP A 18 -3.02 23.37 -20.32
N ASN A 19 -2.23 24.07 -19.49
CA ASN A 19 -1.86 23.66 -18.14
C ASN A 19 -2.72 24.36 -17.05
N MET A 20 -3.64 25.23 -17.44
CA MET A 20 -4.48 26.03 -16.55
C MET A 20 -5.21 25.17 -15.52
N THR A 21 -5.90 24.15 -16.00
CA THR A 21 -6.74 23.27 -15.15
C THR A 21 -5.91 22.48 -14.13
N GLU A 22 -4.73 22.04 -14.53
CA GLU A 22 -3.80 21.31 -13.67
C GLU A 22 -3.14 22.24 -12.63
N ALA A 23 -2.79 23.45 -13.06
CA ALA A 23 -2.21 24.46 -12.19
C ALA A 23 -3.21 24.97 -11.14
N SER A 24 -4.50 25.13 -11.50
CA SER A 24 -5.58 25.60 -10.61
C SER A 24 -5.92 24.64 -9.44
N LEU A 25 -5.37 23.41 -9.45
CA LEU A 25 -5.46 22.47 -8.34
C LEU A 25 -4.63 22.91 -7.12
N ILE A 26 -3.69 23.84 -7.30
CA ILE A 26 -2.79 24.28 -6.24
C ILE A 26 -3.32 25.59 -5.64
N SER A 27 -3.93 25.49 -4.47
CA SER A 27 -4.46 26.66 -3.75
C SER A 27 -3.35 27.54 -3.17
N GLY A 28 -3.64 28.82 -2.97
CA GLY A 28 -2.75 29.78 -2.28
C GLY A 28 -1.59 30.33 -3.15
N ILE A 29 -1.73 30.27 -4.47
CA ILE A 29 -0.85 30.90 -5.45
C ILE A 29 -1.69 31.46 -6.59
N ASN A 30 -1.39 32.66 -7.05
CA ASN A 30 -2.09 33.28 -8.17
C ASN A 30 -1.60 32.69 -9.50
N ILE A 31 -2.52 32.15 -10.29
CA ILE A 31 -2.22 31.52 -11.57
C ILE A 31 -2.79 32.36 -12.69
N PHE A 32 -1.95 32.70 -13.67
CA PHE A 32 -2.32 33.41 -14.88
C PHE A 32 -2.04 32.48 -16.06
N ALA A 33 -3.04 32.21 -16.88
CA ALA A 33 -2.91 31.30 -18.03
C ALA A 33 -3.12 32.04 -19.34
N PHE A 34 -2.24 31.80 -20.30
CA PHE A 34 -2.23 32.47 -21.59
C PHE A 34 -2.06 31.49 -22.74
N ASN A 35 -2.68 31.80 -23.89
CA ASN A 35 -2.51 31.03 -25.13
C ASN A 35 -1.31 31.48 -25.95
N LYS A 36 -0.97 32.76 -25.87
CA LYS A 36 0.05 33.40 -26.74
C LYS A 36 1.00 34.24 -25.91
N LEU A 37 2.24 34.32 -26.38
CA LEU A 37 3.29 35.14 -25.77
C LEU A 37 2.93 36.64 -25.72
N ASN A 38 2.22 37.14 -26.76
CA ASN A 38 1.77 38.52 -26.79
C ASN A 38 0.84 38.88 -25.65
N GLU A 39 -0.01 37.93 -25.20
CA GLU A 39 -0.91 38.14 -24.04
C GLU A 39 -0.11 38.27 -22.74
N VAL A 40 1.00 37.53 -22.63
CA VAL A 40 1.92 37.63 -21.48
C VAL A 40 2.62 39.01 -21.48
N THR A 41 3.06 39.50 -22.64
CA THR A 41 3.67 40.84 -22.72
C THR A 41 2.66 41.92 -22.40
N ASP A 42 1.42 41.87 -22.93
CA ASP A 42 0.35 42.80 -22.62
C ASP A 42 0.01 42.84 -21.11
N PHE A 43 0.02 41.69 -20.46
CA PHE A 43 -0.18 41.57 -19.03
C PHE A 43 0.99 42.19 -18.23
N LEU A 44 2.21 41.87 -18.57
CA LEU A 44 3.40 42.36 -17.85
C LEU A 44 3.64 43.85 -18.04
N THR A 45 3.26 44.39 -19.19
CA THR A 45 3.35 45.83 -19.52
C THR A 45 2.12 46.64 -19.03
N GLY A 46 1.10 45.99 -18.50
CA GLY A 46 -0.10 46.65 -18.00
C GLY A 46 -1.05 47.13 -19.07
N VAL A 47 -0.87 46.73 -20.33
CA VAL A 47 -1.74 47.11 -21.47
C VAL A 47 -3.13 46.48 -21.30
N LYS A 48 -3.19 45.24 -20.81
CA LYS A 48 -4.45 44.55 -20.50
C LYS A 48 -4.43 44.00 -19.09
N PRO A 49 -5.44 44.30 -18.25
CA PRO A 49 -5.59 43.68 -16.96
C PRO A 49 -6.06 42.23 -17.15
N TYR A 50 -5.44 41.30 -16.40
CA TYR A 50 -5.88 39.91 -16.30
C TYR A 50 -6.07 39.55 -14.82
N GLU A 51 -7.18 38.88 -14.51
CA GLU A 51 -7.43 38.39 -13.19
C GLU A 51 -6.79 37.00 -13.01
N PRO A 52 -6.27 36.70 -11.82
CA PRO A 52 -5.82 35.36 -11.52
C PRO A 52 -7.01 34.40 -11.56
N ILE A 53 -6.73 33.17 -11.99
CA ILE A 53 -7.73 32.11 -12.02
C ILE A 53 -8.16 31.81 -10.58
N LYS A 54 -9.48 31.87 -10.33
CA LYS A 54 -10.04 31.54 -9.02
C LYS A 54 -9.81 30.08 -8.69
N ASP A 55 -9.36 29.80 -7.46
CA ASP A 55 -9.24 28.44 -6.94
C ASP A 55 -10.57 27.71 -7.13
N LYS A 56 -10.55 26.62 -7.88
CA LYS A 56 -11.71 25.72 -7.95
C LYS A 56 -11.77 24.90 -6.65
N LYS A 57 -12.24 25.51 -5.56
CA LYS A 57 -12.53 24.81 -4.31
C LYS A 57 -13.80 23.96 -4.37
N ASP A 58 -14.54 23.99 -5.48
CA ASP A 58 -15.83 23.38 -5.55
C ASP A 58 -15.75 21.90 -5.90
N ASN A 59 -16.18 21.08 -4.91
CA ASN A 59 -16.71 19.74 -5.09
C ASN A 59 -15.73 18.65 -5.61
N TYR A 60 -14.57 18.53 -5.01
CA TYR A 60 -13.93 17.21 -5.01
C TYR A 60 -14.71 16.30 -4.06
N LYS A 61 -15.75 15.62 -4.56
CA LYS A 61 -16.30 14.47 -3.87
C LYS A 61 -15.19 13.45 -3.74
N LEU A 62 -14.63 13.33 -2.55
CA LEU A 62 -13.66 12.29 -2.18
C LEU A 62 -14.30 10.89 -2.19
N ASP A 63 -15.61 10.84 -2.39
CA ASP A 63 -16.38 9.60 -2.46
C ASP A 63 -16.51 9.17 -3.93
N SER A 64 -15.56 8.37 -4.41
CA SER A 64 -15.76 7.59 -5.62
C SER A 64 -16.41 6.27 -5.22
N PRO A 65 -17.65 5.96 -5.65
CA PRO A 65 -18.26 4.67 -5.36
C PRO A 65 -17.50 3.60 -6.15
N TYR A 66 -16.68 2.80 -5.47
CA TYR A 66 -16.15 1.59 -6.08
C TYR A 66 -17.30 0.68 -6.48
N ILE A 67 -17.26 0.17 -7.71
CA ILE A 67 -18.28 -0.77 -8.25
C ILE A 67 -18.16 -2.14 -7.55
N ILE A 68 -17.00 -2.46 -6.95
CA ILE A 68 -16.68 -3.74 -6.32
C ILE A 68 -16.81 -3.65 -4.80
N ASP A 69 -17.34 -4.71 -4.17
CA ASP A 69 -17.56 -4.78 -2.72
C ASP A 69 -17.01 -6.09 -2.14
N PHE A 70 -16.54 -6.06 -0.88
CA PHE A 70 -16.07 -7.26 -0.18
C PHE A 70 -17.17 -8.27 0.09
N GLN A 71 -18.46 -7.89 0.07
CA GLN A 71 -19.58 -8.83 0.21
C GLN A 71 -19.58 -9.94 -0.84
N ASP A 72 -18.92 -9.73 -1.99
CA ASP A 72 -18.79 -10.75 -3.04
C ASP A 72 -17.76 -11.83 -2.68
N VAL A 73 -16.94 -11.62 -1.64
CA VAL A 73 -15.90 -12.55 -1.18
C VAL A 73 -16.50 -13.50 -0.16
N GLN A 74 -16.84 -14.69 -0.60
CA GLN A 74 -17.45 -15.71 0.25
C GLN A 74 -16.42 -16.68 0.82
N GLY A 75 -16.68 -17.23 2.01
CA GLY A 75 -15.92 -18.31 2.62
C GLY A 75 -14.53 -17.94 3.13
N GLN A 76 -14.17 -16.63 3.20
CA GLN A 76 -12.85 -16.14 3.61
C GLN A 76 -12.88 -15.26 4.88
N ASP A 77 -13.94 -15.30 5.69
CA ASP A 77 -14.17 -14.35 6.80
C ASP A 77 -12.96 -14.19 7.73
N ARG A 78 -12.30 -15.30 8.08
CA ARG A 78 -11.11 -15.26 8.94
C ARG A 78 -9.93 -14.55 8.27
N ALA A 79 -9.73 -14.76 6.96
CA ALA A 79 -8.66 -14.12 6.22
C ALA A 79 -8.96 -12.62 6.03
N LEU A 80 -10.23 -12.24 5.85
CA LEU A 80 -10.66 -10.85 5.69
C LEU A 80 -10.42 -10.01 6.94
N GLU A 81 -10.48 -10.59 8.16
CA GLU A 81 -10.07 -9.88 9.38
C GLU A 81 -8.61 -9.40 9.27
N PHE A 82 -7.70 -10.26 8.80
CA PHE A 82 -6.29 -9.90 8.64
C PHE A 82 -6.05 -8.92 7.48
N VAL A 83 -6.87 -8.99 6.43
CA VAL A 83 -6.86 -7.99 5.34
C VAL A 83 -7.27 -6.61 5.88
N ALA A 84 -8.30 -6.54 6.71
CA ALA A 84 -8.70 -5.28 7.36
C ALA A 84 -7.62 -4.73 8.29
N VAL A 85 -6.93 -5.60 9.06
CA VAL A 85 -5.78 -5.21 9.89
C VAL A 85 -4.62 -4.68 9.03
N ALA A 86 -4.34 -5.34 7.90
CA ALA A 86 -3.34 -4.87 6.95
C ALA A 86 -3.66 -3.46 6.44
N ALA A 87 -4.91 -3.21 6.05
CA ALA A 87 -5.39 -1.90 5.62
C ALA A 87 -5.34 -0.86 6.74
N ALA A 88 -5.76 -1.24 7.97
CA ALA A 88 -5.78 -0.37 9.13
C ALA A 88 -4.38 0.06 9.59
N GLY A 89 -3.41 -0.86 9.56
CA GLY A 89 -2.04 -0.58 9.98
C GLY A 89 -1.10 -0.15 8.86
N GLY A 90 -1.49 -0.26 7.58
CA GLY A 90 -0.61 -0.07 6.43
C GLY A 90 0.41 -1.21 6.28
N HIS A 91 0.07 -2.41 6.77
CA HIS A 91 0.97 -3.57 6.76
C HIS A 91 1.03 -4.25 5.40
N ASN A 92 2.22 -4.69 5.01
CA ASN A 92 2.41 -5.49 3.82
C ASN A 92 1.83 -6.90 4.02
N LEU A 93 1.11 -7.40 3.01
CA LEU A 93 0.33 -8.63 3.05
C LEU A 93 0.80 -9.63 2.00
N LEU A 94 1.02 -10.88 2.39
CA LEU A 94 1.19 -12.04 1.51
C LEU A 94 0.02 -13.00 1.68
N MET A 95 -0.63 -13.30 0.58
CA MET A 95 -1.71 -14.28 0.49
C MET A 95 -1.19 -15.54 -0.20
N SER A 96 -1.21 -16.68 0.48
CA SER A 96 -0.94 -17.99 -0.13
C SER A 96 -2.23 -18.81 -0.21
N GLY A 97 -2.40 -19.59 -1.25
CA GLY A 97 -3.58 -20.45 -1.38
C GLY A 97 -3.69 -21.04 -2.76
N THR A 98 -4.55 -22.02 -2.90
CA THR A 98 -4.77 -22.74 -4.17
C THR A 98 -5.26 -21.82 -5.28
N PRO A 99 -5.05 -22.16 -6.56
CA PRO A 99 -5.66 -21.45 -7.67
C PRO A 99 -7.17 -21.35 -7.50
N GLY A 100 -7.75 -20.17 -7.80
CA GLY A 100 -9.20 -19.96 -7.69
C GLY A 100 -9.75 -19.68 -6.29
N CYS A 101 -8.93 -19.64 -5.21
CA CYS A 101 -9.42 -19.33 -3.85
C CYS A 101 -9.73 -17.85 -3.58
N GLY A 102 -9.68 -16.98 -4.61
CA GLY A 102 -10.12 -15.58 -4.50
C GLY A 102 -9.05 -14.55 -4.14
N LYS A 103 -7.74 -14.89 -4.11
CA LYS A 103 -6.64 -13.97 -3.75
C LYS A 103 -6.66 -12.66 -4.54
N SER A 104 -6.70 -12.74 -5.87
CA SER A 104 -6.70 -11.55 -6.75
C SER A 104 -8.01 -10.76 -6.63
N MET A 105 -9.14 -11.45 -6.33
CA MET A 105 -10.43 -10.81 -6.05
C MET A 105 -10.36 -9.97 -4.77
N VAL A 106 -9.78 -10.51 -3.70
CA VAL A 106 -9.54 -9.80 -2.43
C VAL A 106 -8.60 -8.61 -2.64
N ALA A 107 -7.46 -8.82 -3.33
CA ALA A 107 -6.49 -7.77 -3.56
C ALA A 107 -7.09 -6.54 -4.26
N LYS A 108 -7.89 -6.74 -5.31
CA LYS A 108 -8.56 -5.66 -6.06
C LYS A 108 -9.55 -4.87 -5.20
N ARG A 109 -10.07 -5.45 -4.12
CA ARG A 109 -11.03 -4.81 -3.21
C ARG A 109 -10.34 -4.05 -2.05
N ILE A 110 -9.05 -4.27 -1.79
CA ILE A 110 -8.34 -3.56 -0.71
C ILE A 110 -8.49 -2.03 -0.80
N PRO A 111 -8.40 -1.38 -1.97
CA PRO A 111 -8.61 0.07 -2.05
C PRO A 111 -9.97 0.54 -1.49
N THR A 112 -11.02 -0.30 -1.54
CA THR A 112 -12.36 0.07 -1.04
C THR A 112 -12.44 0.18 0.49
N ILE A 113 -11.45 -0.38 1.20
CA ILE A 113 -11.37 -0.36 2.67
C ILE A 113 -10.19 0.48 3.18
N LEU A 114 -9.42 1.10 2.29
CA LEU A 114 -8.42 2.08 2.68
C LEU A 114 -9.09 3.44 2.96
N PRO A 115 -8.63 4.21 3.96
CA PRO A 115 -9.15 5.54 4.21
C PRO A 115 -9.03 6.44 2.98
N ALA A 116 -9.96 7.38 2.82
CA ALA A 116 -9.87 8.39 1.76
C ALA A 116 -8.52 9.12 1.82
N MET A 117 -8.00 9.51 0.66
CA MET A 117 -6.78 10.31 0.58
C MET A 117 -7.01 11.71 1.13
N SER A 118 -6.02 12.27 1.83
CA SER A 118 -6.02 13.70 2.10
C SER A 118 -5.78 14.49 0.81
N GLU A 119 -6.08 15.79 0.83
CA GLU A 119 -5.80 16.66 -0.31
C GLU A 119 -4.31 16.62 -0.71
N GLU A 120 -3.41 16.58 0.29
CA GLU A 120 -1.96 16.47 0.07
C GLU A 120 -1.59 15.14 -0.60
N GLU A 121 -2.13 14.02 -0.10
CA GLU A 121 -1.91 12.68 -0.70
C GLU A 121 -2.42 12.64 -2.16
N ALA A 122 -3.60 13.21 -2.42
CA ALA A 122 -4.20 13.27 -3.75
C ALA A 122 -3.36 14.12 -4.72
N LEU A 123 -2.82 15.25 -4.25
CA LEU A 123 -1.90 16.10 -5.03
C LEU A 123 -0.59 15.39 -5.35
N GLU A 124 0.00 14.65 -4.39
CA GLU A 124 1.22 13.88 -4.62
C GLU A 124 1.00 12.80 -5.70
N VAL A 125 -0.09 12.06 -5.61
CA VAL A 125 -0.47 11.04 -6.60
C VAL A 125 -0.69 11.68 -7.97
N THR A 126 -1.50 12.75 -8.02
CA THR A 126 -1.79 13.45 -9.28
C THR A 126 -0.52 13.95 -9.95
N LYS A 127 0.45 14.48 -9.19
CA LYS A 127 1.76 14.92 -9.70
C LYS A 127 2.54 13.77 -10.34
N ILE A 128 2.57 12.59 -9.73
CA ILE A 128 3.27 11.43 -10.28
C ILE A 128 2.61 10.99 -11.60
N TYR A 129 1.27 10.94 -11.65
CA TYR A 129 0.52 10.56 -12.85
C TYR A 129 0.63 11.61 -13.95
N SER A 130 0.74 12.89 -13.60
CA SER A 130 1.01 13.98 -14.55
C SER A 130 2.38 13.80 -15.20
N VAL A 131 3.42 13.58 -14.40
CA VAL A 131 4.79 13.34 -14.92
C VAL A 131 4.84 12.09 -15.79
N ALA A 132 4.07 11.04 -15.44
CA ALA A 132 3.97 9.81 -16.22
C ALA A 132 3.14 9.98 -17.52
N GLY A 133 2.45 11.11 -17.71
CA GLY A 133 1.55 11.31 -18.87
C GLY A 133 0.27 10.47 -18.79
N LEU A 134 -0.12 10.01 -17.59
CA LEU A 134 -1.24 9.09 -17.37
C LEU A 134 -2.52 9.75 -16.82
N LEU A 135 -2.56 11.09 -16.77
CA LEU A 135 -3.79 11.80 -16.39
C LEU A 135 -4.82 11.68 -17.52
N LYS A 136 -5.91 10.93 -17.26
CA LYS A 136 -7.01 10.74 -18.22
C LYS A 136 -7.74 12.05 -18.53
N ASN A 137 -7.96 12.87 -17.49
CA ASN A 137 -8.59 14.19 -17.62
C ASN A 137 -7.63 15.23 -17.03
N ARG A 138 -7.10 16.13 -17.87
CA ARG A 138 -6.27 17.23 -17.39
C ARG A 138 -7.10 18.12 -16.46
N GLY A 139 -6.59 18.31 -15.24
CA GLY A 139 -7.20 19.21 -14.26
C GLY A 139 -8.16 18.60 -13.26
N THR A 140 -8.20 17.27 -13.12
CA THR A 140 -8.88 16.59 -12.02
C THR A 140 -7.88 15.96 -11.06
N LEU A 141 -8.11 16.11 -9.76
CA LEU A 141 -7.35 15.37 -8.74
C LEU A 141 -7.69 13.89 -8.84
N ILE A 142 -6.67 13.04 -8.68
CA ILE A 142 -6.89 11.62 -8.44
C ILE A 142 -7.26 11.47 -6.98
N THR A 143 -8.53 11.17 -6.72
CA THR A 143 -9.09 11.01 -5.36
C THR A 143 -9.16 9.54 -4.93
N GLU A 144 -9.10 8.61 -5.88
CA GLU A 144 -9.03 7.17 -5.60
C GLU A 144 -7.61 6.74 -5.32
N ARG A 145 -7.45 5.85 -4.31
CA ARG A 145 -6.13 5.25 -4.04
C ARG A 145 -5.70 4.38 -5.21
N PRO A 146 -4.49 4.61 -5.75
CA PRO A 146 -3.99 3.83 -6.87
C PRO A 146 -3.93 2.33 -6.55
N PHE A 147 -4.34 1.51 -7.52
CA PHE A 147 -4.12 0.06 -7.50
C PHE A 147 -3.31 -0.31 -8.73
N ARG A 148 -2.06 -0.75 -8.50
CA ARG A 148 -1.14 -1.15 -9.58
C ARG A 148 -0.88 -2.65 -9.48
N SER A 149 -1.04 -3.33 -10.61
CA SER A 149 -0.86 -4.78 -10.70
C SER A 149 -0.02 -5.12 -11.94
N PRO A 150 1.31 -4.95 -11.86
CA PRO A 150 2.20 -5.33 -12.95
C PRO A 150 2.20 -6.84 -13.14
N HIS A 151 2.30 -7.28 -14.38
CA HIS A 151 2.45 -8.69 -14.71
C HIS A 151 3.81 -9.23 -14.22
N HIS A 152 3.91 -10.50 -13.86
CA HIS A 152 5.15 -11.10 -13.35
C HIS A 152 6.33 -11.05 -14.34
N SER A 153 6.07 -10.93 -15.65
CA SER A 153 7.09 -10.70 -16.69
C SER A 153 7.60 -9.27 -16.78
N ALA A 154 7.08 -8.35 -15.94
CA ALA A 154 7.51 -6.94 -15.96
C ALA A 154 9.02 -6.82 -15.70
N SER A 155 9.68 -5.96 -16.48
CA SER A 155 11.10 -5.67 -16.28
C SER A 155 11.34 -4.84 -15.01
N THR A 156 12.55 -4.90 -14.48
CA THR A 156 12.96 -4.05 -13.35
C THR A 156 12.74 -2.56 -13.66
N ASN A 157 13.00 -2.12 -14.90
CA ASN A 157 12.76 -0.74 -15.32
C ASN A 157 11.27 -0.37 -15.35
N SER A 158 10.39 -1.30 -15.70
CA SER A 158 8.94 -1.07 -15.62
C SER A 158 8.49 -0.87 -14.18
N LEU A 159 9.04 -1.66 -13.25
CA LEU A 159 8.69 -1.55 -11.83
C LEU A 159 9.26 -0.27 -11.19
N VAL A 160 10.56 -0.08 -11.28
CA VAL A 160 11.29 1.01 -10.60
C VAL A 160 11.12 2.34 -11.34
N GLY A 161 11.02 2.27 -12.66
CA GLY A 161 11.06 3.43 -13.53
C GLY A 161 12.43 3.58 -14.20
N GLY A 162 12.54 4.52 -15.11
CA GLY A 162 13.77 4.77 -15.86
C GLY A 162 13.52 5.26 -17.29
N GLY A 163 14.25 4.69 -18.23
CA GLY A 163 14.22 5.16 -19.61
C GLY A 163 15.02 6.45 -19.82
N MET A 164 14.98 7.00 -21.03
CA MET A 164 15.72 8.21 -21.40
C MET A 164 15.27 9.43 -20.61
N PHE A 165 13.98 9.51 -20.27
CA PHE A 165 13.35 10.62 -19.56
C PHE A 165 13.19 10.39 -18.05
N ALA A 166 13.81 9.35 -17.49
CA ALA A 166 13.70 9.00 -16.06
C ALA A 166 12.23 8.97 -15.56
N MET A 167 11.34 8.31 -16.30
CA MET A 167 9.92 8.23 -16.00
C MET A 167 9.66 7.36 -14.75
N PRO A 168 8.63 7.69 -13.94
CA PRO A 168 8.25 6.88 -12.80
C PRO A 168 7.73 5.49 -13.23
N GLY A 169 8.07 4.45 -12.48
CA GLY A 169 7.58 3.08 -12.68
C GLY A 169 6.36 2.76 -11.85
N GLU A 170 5.91 1.48 -11.90
CA GLU A 170 4.73 0.97 -11.21
C GLU A 170 4.80 1.20 -9.69
N ILE A 171 5.99 1.14 -9.09
CA ILE A 171 6.22 1.41 -7.66
C ILE A 171 5.82 2.84 -7.30
N SER A 172 6.24 3.82 -8.10
CA SER A 172 5.88 5.23 -7.88
C SER A 172 4.42 5.50 -8.24
N LEU A 173 3.89 4.84 -9.26
CA LEU A 173 2.47 4.92 -9.64
C LEU A 173 1.53 4.32 -8.58
N ALA A 174 2.03 3.40 -7.72
CA ALA A 174 1.30 2.86 -6.59
C ALA A 174 1.35 3.74 -5.33
N HIS A 175 2.00 4.91 -5.40
CA HIS A 175 2.15 5.81 -4.25
C HIS A 175 0.81 6.15 -3.59
N ASN A 176 0.76 6.11 -2.24
CA ASN A 176 -0.43 6.27 -1.41
C ASN A 176 -1.57 5.27 -1.71
N GLY A 177 -1.25 4.15 -2.38
CA GLY A 177 -2.18 3.12 -2.79
C GLY A 177 -1.66 1.71 -2.55
N VAL A 178 -1.97 0.80 -3.47
CA VAL A 178 -1.65 -0.63 -3.39
C VAL A 178 -0.80 -1.04 -4.59
N LEU A 179 0.34 -1.68 -4.32
CA LEU A 179 1.09 -2.44 -5.32
C LEU A 179 0.76 -3.92 -5.12
N PHE A 180 0.04 -4.51 -6.08
CA PHE A 180 -0.33 -5.91 -6.06
C PHE A 180 0.58 -6.72 -6.98
N LEU A 181 1.26 -7.72 -6.41
CA LEU A 181 2.09 -8.67 -7.15
C LEU A 181 1.41 -10.04 -7.13
N ASP A 182 0.70 -10.35 -8.20
CA ASP A 182 0.14 -11.70 -8.36
C ASP A 182 1.24 -12.66 -8.77
N GLU A 183 1.15 -13.91 -8.33
CA GLU A 183 2.17 -14.94 -8.60
C GLU A 183 3.60 -14.46 -8.27
N ILE A 184 3.78 -13.82 -7.11
CA ILE A 184 5.05 -13.18 -6.74
C ILE A 184 6.26 -14.11 -6.88
N ALA A 185 6.10 -15.43 -6.71
CA ALA A 185 7.14 -16.42 -6.87
C ALA A 185 7.62 -16.61 -8.34
N GLU A 186 6.87 -16.07 -9.32
CA GLU A 186 7.23 -16.14 -10.75
C GLU A 186 7.96 -14.88 -11.23
N PHE A 187 8.03 -13.84 -10.42
CA PHE A 187 8.84 -12.65 -10.75
C PHE A 187 10.33 -12.97 -10.76
N ASN A 188 11.06 -12.32 -11.65
CA ASN A 188 12.50 -12.40 -11.67
C ASN A 188 13.10 -11.90 -10.33
N LYS A 189 14.07 -12.64 -9.77
CA LYS A 189 14.73 -12.31 -8.51
C LYS A 189 15.29 -10.88 -8.47
N LYS A 190 15.92 -10.41 -9.57
CA LYS A 190 16.45 -9.04 -9.67
C LYS A 190 15.34 -8.00 -9.54
N THR A 191 14.17 -8.27 -10.11
CA THR A 191 13.00 -7.40 -10.06
C THR A 191 12.43 -7.33 -8.65
N LEU A 192 12.34 -8.46 -7.94
CA LEU A 192 11.92 -8.48 -6.53
C LEU A 192 12.94 -7.79 -5.62
N ASP A 193 14.23 -8.01 -5.85
CA ASP A 193 15.28 -7.37 -5.04
C ASP A 193 15.25 -5.84 -5.17
N ALA A 194 14.84 -5.32 -6.32
CA ALA A 194 14.68 -3.87 -6.54
C ALA A 194 13.56 -3.23 -5.71
N LEU A 195 12.61 -4.03 -5.19
CA LEU A 195 11.55 -3.55 -4.29
C LEU A 195 12.03 -3.26 -2.85
N ARG A 196 13.18 -3.82 -2.45
CA ARG A 196 13.64 -3.76 -1.06
C ARG A 196 13.79 -2.33 -0.56
N GLN A 197 14.50 -1.51 -1.32
CA GLN A 197 14.75 -0.12 -0.95
C GLN A 197 13.47 0.73 -0.98
N PRO A 198 12.63 0.71 -2.03
CA PRO A 198 11.37 1.44 -2.05
C PRO A 198 10.43 1.13 -0.88
N ILE A 199 10.36 -0.13 -0.46
CA ILE A 199 9.51 -0.53 0.68
C ILE A 199 10.05 0.04 2.01
N GLU A 200 11.37 0.14 2.18
CA GLU A 200 11.98 0.69 3.41
C GLU A 200 11.98 2.22 3.41
N ASP A 201 12.46 2.83 2.32
CA ASP A 201 12.71 4.27 2.25
C ASP A 201 11.47 5.07 1.84
N GLY A 202 10.42 4.43 1.30
CA GLY A 202 9.23 5.10 0.77
C GLY A 202 9.52 6.01 -0.42
N LYS A 203 10.64 5.79 -1.12
CA LYS A 203 11.06 6.57 -2.29
C LYS A 203 11.89 5.74 -3.25
N VAL A 204 11.86 6.12 -4.53
CA VAL A 204 12.66 5.54 -5.61
C VAL A 204 13.57 6.61 -6.18
N SER A 205 14.86 6.32 -6.27
CA SER A 205 15.86 7.21 -6.89
C SER A 205 16.27 6.66 -8.26
N ILE A 206 16.02 7.44 -9.31
CA ILE A 206 16.40 7.10 -10.69
C ILE A 206 17.57 8.01 -11.08
N SER A 207 18.78 7.44 -11.07
CA SER A 207 19.99 8.17 -11.43
C SER A 207 20.30 8.01 -12.93
N ARG A 208 20.61 9.12 -13.58
CA ARG A 208 21.11 9.21 -14.95
C ARG A 208 22.32 10.13 -15.00
N VAL A 209 23.08 10.06 -16.07
CA VAL A 209 24.35 10.79 -16.25
C VAL A 209 24.28 12.27 -15.89
N ARG A 210 23.13 12.92 -16.14
CA ARG A 210 22.94 14.36 -15.92
C ARG A 210 22.03 14.72 -14.75
N HIS A 211 21.12 13.82 -14.33
CA HIS A 211 20.10 14.13 -13.33
C HIS A 211 19.74 12.91 -12.50
N THR A 212 19.46 13.14 -11.22
CA THR A 212 18.85 12.16 -10.33
C THR A 212 17.44 12.64 -10.00
N HIS A 213 16.44 11.81 -10.31
CA HIS A 213 15.05 12.07 -9.96
C HIS A 213 14.64 11.15 -8.80
N VAL A 214 14.01 11.74 -7.80
CA VAL A 214 13.47 11.01 -6.65
C VAL A 214 11.95 11.07 -6.70
N PHE A 215 11.32 9.90 -6.76
CA PHE A 215 9.87 9.76 -6.73
C PHE A 215 9.44 9.16 -5.39
N PRO A 216 8.37 9.67 -4.76
CA PRO A 216 7.81 9.03 -3.59
C PRO A 216 7.19 7.68 -3.96
N SER A 217 7.25 6.72 -3.04
CA SER A 217 6.77 5.35 -3.25
C SER A 217 6.24 4.72 -1.95
N LYS A 218 5.44 5.48 -1.20
CA LYS A 218 4.74 4.95 -0.02
C LYS A 218 3.52 4.17 -0.48
N PHE A 219 3.62 2.86 -0.53
CA PHE A 219 2.54 1.97 -0.96
C PHE A 219 2.38 0.81 0.01
N MET A 220 1.21 0.21 0.04
CA MET A 220 0.95 -1.07 0.68
C MET A 220 1.30 -2.18 -0.31
N LEU A 221 2.29 -3.02 0.01
CA LEU A 221 2.59 -4.21 -0.80
C LEU A 221 1.57 -5.29 -0.46
N VAL A 222 0.85 -5.74 -1.48
CA VAL A 222 0.00 -6.93 -1.43
C VAL A 222 0.56 -7.93 -2.42
N ALA A 223 0.83 -9.14 -1.97
CA ALA A 223 1.37 -10.19 -2.82
C ALA A 223 0.50 -11.44 -2.74
N ALA A 224 0.41 -12.17 -3.83
CA ALA A 224 -0.24 -13.47 -3.87
C ALA A 224 0.71 -14.52 -4.43
N MET A 225 0.65 -15.74 -3.88
CA MET A 225 1.39 -16.90 -4.38
C MET A 225 0.58 -18.17 -4.23
N ASN A 226 0.97 -19.20 -4.95
CA ASN A 226 0.49 -20.55 -4.72
C ASN A 226 1.32 -21.22 -3.62
N PRO A 227 0.81 -22.24 -2.93
CA PRO A 227 1.53 -22.89 -1.84
C PRO A 227 2.68 -23.81 -2.33
N CYS A 228 2.65 -24.25 -3.59
CA CYS A 228 3.64 -25.11 -4.23
C CYS A 228 3.60 -24.94 -5.75
N PRO A 229 4.52 -25.54 -6.52
CA PRO A 229 4.52 -25.45 -7.98
C PRO A 229 3.24 -25.90 -8.66
N CYS A 230 2.61 -26.99 -8.20
CA CYS A 230 1.31 -27.43 -8.74
C CYS A 230 0.11 -26.62 -8.21
N GLY A 231 0.30 -25.84 -7.13
CA GLY A 231 -0.70 -24.98 -6.53
C GLY A 231 -1.63 -25.64 -5.50
N TYR A 232 -1.49 -26.93 -5.21
CA TYR A 232 -2.46 -27.70 -4.43
C TYR A 232 -1.90 -28.29 -3.13
N HIS A 233 -0.78 -27.78 -2.60
CA HIS A 233 -0.23 -28.26 -1.34
C HIS A 233 -1.25 -28.21 -0.22
N GLY A 234 -1.37 -29.31 0.56
CA GLY A 234 -2.40 -29.49 1.58
C GLY A 234 -3.70 -30.11 1.08
N GLU A 235 -3.86 -30.33 -0.23
CA GLU A 235 -4.98 -31.03 -0.83
C GLU A 235 -4.53 -32.39 -1.41
N SER A 236 -5.47 -33.34 -1.54
CA SER A 236 -5.20 -34.68 -2.13
C SER A 236 -4.71 -34.64 -3.58
N ARG A 237 -4.93 -33.52 -4.29
CA ARG A 237 -4.47 -33.28 -5.66
C ARG A 237 -2.99 -32.90 -5.75
N CYS A 238 -2.34 -32.61 -4.64
CA CYS A 238 -0.93 -32.23 -4.66
C CYS A 238 -0.06 -33.45 -4.98
N HIS A 239 0.83 -33.28 -5.94
CA HIS A 239 1.82 -34.30 -6.36
C HIS A 239 3.26 -33.78 -6.23
N CYS A 240 3.45 -32.64 -5.57
CA CYS A 240 4.79 -32.08 -5.34
C CYS A 240 5.50 -32.82 -4.19
N THR A 241 6.77 -33.06 -4.37
CA THR A 241 7.66 -33.54 -3.31
C THR A 241 7.97 -32.42 -2.33
N ASP A 242 8.34 -32.75 -1.08
CA ASP A 242 8.75 -31.75 -0.07
C ASP A 242 9.91 -30.88 -0.56
N TYR A 243 10.85 -31.48 -1.30
CA TYR A 243 11.97 -30.75 -1.92
C TYR A 243 11.48 -29.67 -2.90
N GLU A 244 10.52 -29.99 -3.76
CA GLU A 244 9.95 -29.02 -4.72
C GLU A 244 9.20 -27.89 -4.01
N ILE A 245 8.48 -28.20 -2.94
CA ILE A 245 7.76 -27.22 -2.11
C ILE A 245 8.75 -26.26 -1.45
N ILE A 246 9.80 -26.79 -0.82
CA ILE A 246 10.85 -25.99 -0.18
C ILE A 246 11.56 -25.12 -1.23
N LYS A 247 11.96 -25.70 -2.37
CA LYS A 247 12.60 -24.95 -3.46
C LYS A 247 11.70 -23.84 -4.02
N TYR A 248 10.41 -24.09 -4.13
CA TYR A 248 9.44 -23.09 -4.58
C TYR A 248 9.32 -21.94 -3.58
N SER A 249 9.21 -22.24 -2.29
CA SER A 249 9.12 -21.22 -1.24
C SER A 249 10.39 -20.35 -1.17
N GLN A 250 11.56 -20.91 -1.46
CA GLN A 250 12.85 -20.21 -1.51
C GLN A 250 12.99 -19.23 -2.69
N LYS A 251 12.08 -19.26 -3.69
CA LYS A 251 12.03 -18.23 -4.74
C LYS A 251 11.80 -16.84 -4.14
N LEU A 252 11.05 -16.77 -3.04
CA LEU A 252 10.93 -15.54 -2.26
C LEU A 252 12.14 -15.43 -1.32
N SER A 253 12.99 -14.46 -1.61
CA SER A 253 14.18 -14.23 -0.79
C SER A 253 13.80 -13.82 0.64
N GLY A 254 14.59 -14.27 1.63
CA GLY A 254 14.43 -13.87 3.03
C GLY A 254 14.22 -12.37 3.22
N PRO A 255 15.03 -11.50 2.58
CA PRO A 255 14.87 -10.06 2.66
C PRO A 255 13.51 -9.50 2.18
N ILE A 256 12.83 -10.12 1.23
CA ILE A 256 11.47 -9.74 0.83
C ILE A 256 10.47 -10.23 1.88
N MET A 257 10.59 -11.47 2.34
CA MET A 257 9.75 -12.04 3.40
C MET A 257 9.87 -11.22 4.71
N ASP A 258 11.05 -10.69 4.98
CA ASP A 258 11.29 -9.78 6.10
C ASP A 258 10.56 -8.42 5.97
N ARG A 259 10.04 -8.06 4.83
CA ARG A 259 9.27 -6.82 4.61
C ARG A 259 7.76 -7.04 4.57
N ILE A 260 7.34 -8.30 4.65
CA ILE A 260 5.94 -8.67 4.74
C ILE A 260 5.57 -8.86 6.22
N ASP A 261 4.57 -8.15 6.69
CA ASP A 261 4.15 -8.20 8.09
C ASP A 261 3.13 -9.31 8.33
N ILE A 262 2.19 -9.49 7.39
CA ILE A 262 1.07 -10.41 7.48
C ILE A 262 1.17 -11.45 6.36
N GLN A 263 1.12 -12.72 6.71
CA GLN A 263 1.20 -13.87 5.82
C GLN A 263 0.04 -14.81 6.14
N LYS A 264 -0.92 -14.94 5.21
CA LYS A 264 -2.15 -15.70 5.45
C LYS A 264 -2.43 -16.72 4.37
N TYR A 265 -2.95 -17.89 4.80
CA TYR A 265 -3.52 -18.87 3.90
C TYR A 265 -4.97 -18.53 3.57
N PHE A 266 -5.27 -18.60 2.28
CA PHE A 266 -6.60 -18.54 1.71
C PHE A 266 -7.00 -19.94 1.32
N ARG A 267 -8.01 -20.49 2.00
CA ARG A 267 -8.49 -21.86 1.76
C ARG A 267 -9.31 -21.93 0.48
N SER A 268 -9.38 -23.11 -0.10
CA SER A 268 -10.38 -23.42 -1.13
C SER A 268 -11.78 -23.26 -0.55
N VAL A 269 -12.67 -22.61 -1.28
CA VAL A 269 -14.07 -22.45 -0.87
C VAL A 269 -14.86 -23.66 -1.37
N HIS A 270 -15.58 -24.34 -0.47
CA HIS A 270 -16.40 -25.46 -0.84
C HIS A 270 -17.65 -24.99 -1.59
N ILE A 271 -18.07 -25.76 -2.60
CA ILE A 271 -19.24 -25.44 -3.42
C ILE A 271 -20.52 -25.23 -2.59
N LYS A 272 -20.64 -25.94 -1.45
CA LYS A 272 -21.74 -25.77 -0.49
C LYS A 272 -21.74 -24.38 0.17
N GLU A 273 -20.58 -23.79 0.41
CA GLU A 273 -20.45 -22.44 0.99
C GLU A 273 -20.86 -21.38 -0.05
N LEU A 274 -20.53 -21.61 -1.32
CA LEU A 274 -20.95 -20.75 -2.43
C LEU A 274 -22.45 -20.85 -2.70
N ALA A 275 -23.04 -22.04 -2.55
CA ALA A 275 -24.47 -22.28 -2.79
C ALA A 275 -25.37 -21.70 -1.68
N ASN A 276 -24.85 -21.50 -0.47
CA ASN A 276 -25.63 -21.00 0.67
C ASN A 276 -25.83 -19.47 0.68
N ASP A 277 -25.34 -18.77 -0.32
CA ASP A 277 -25.45 -17.30 -0.52
C ASP A 277 -25.13 -16.47 0.75
N VAL A 278 -24.25 -17.00 1.61
CA VAL A 278 -23.79 -16.28 2.81
C VAL A 278 -22.86 -15.16 2.35
N LYS A 279 -23.39 -13.94 2.32
CA LYS A 279 -22.61 -12.76 1.96
C LYS A 279 -21.52 -12.49 2.99
N GLY A 280 -20.33 -12.16 2.50
CA GLY A 280 -19.23 -11.69 3.34
C GLY A 280 -19.50 -10.30 3.96
N PRO A 281 -18.56 -9.79 4.76
CA PRO A 281 -18.65 -8.43 5.29
C PRO A 281 -18.62 -7.42 4.13
N THR A 282 -19.43 -6.35 4.23
CA THR A 282 -19.42 -5.29 3.22
C THR A 282 -18.14 -4.45 3.30
N SER A 283 -17.71 -3.89 2.19
CA SER A 283 -16.59 -2.92 2.16
C SER A 283 -16.81 -1.79 3.14
N LYS A 284 -18.04 -1.30 3.28
CA LYS A 284 -18.40 -0.24 4.23
C LYS A 284 -18.14 -0.66 5.67
N SER A 285 -18.58 -1.85 6.08
CA SER A 285 -18.38 -2.34 7.46
C SER A 285 -16.90 -2.57 7.80
N LEU A 286 -16.09 -2.99 6.83
CA LEU A 286 -14.65 -3.12 6.99
C LEU A 286 -13.97 -1.75 7.05
N LEU A 287 -14.36 -0.81 6.19
CA LEU A 287 -13.85 0.57 6.17
C LEU A 287 -14.10 1.27 7.50
N GLU A 288 -15.29 1.16 8.08
CA GLU A 288 -15.61 1.75 9.39
C GLU A 288 -14.65 1.30 10.48
N LYS A 289 -14.30 0.00 10.52
CA LYS A 289 -13.30 -0.56 11.46
C LYS A 289 -11.89 -0.01 11.18
N VAL A 290 -11.53 0.07 9.91
CA VAL A 290 -10.24 0.62 9.47
C VAL A 290 -10.12 2.09 9.84
N GLU A 291 -11.15 2.89 9.60
CA GLU A 291 -11.16 4.32 9.91
C GLU A 291 -11.08 4.60 11.40
N LEU A 292 -11.73 3.79 12.25
CA LEU A 292 -11.60 3.89 13.70
C LEU A 292 -10.13 3.76 14.13
N ALA A 293 -9.46 2.70 13.67
CA ALA A 293 -8.05 2.50 13.97
C ALA A 293 -7.17 3.63 13.41
N ARG A 294 -7.42 4.08 12.18
CA ARG A 294 -6.69 5.18 11.56
C ARG A 294 -6.89 6.52 12.25
N LYS A 295 -8.07 6.77 12.81
CA LYS A 295 -8.32 7.95 13.64
C LYS A 295 -7.44 7.96 14.88
N ILE A 296 -7.34 6.82 15.58
CA ILE A 296 -6.46 6.64 16.74
C ILE A 296 -4.99 6.84 16.36
N GLN A 297 -4.56 6.28 15.23
CA GLN A 297 -3.20 6.41 14.73
C GLN A 297 -2.87 7.84 14.33
N ARG A 298 -3.77 8.55 13.64
CA ARG A 298 -3.58 9.97 13.28
C ARG A 298 -3.40 10.84 14.52
N GLU A 299 -4.19 10.63 15.56
CA GLU A 299 -4.03 11.38 16.80
C GLU A 299 -2.72 11.04 17.52
N ARG A 300 -2.34 9.75 17.55
CA ARG A 300 -1.07 9.27 18.14
C ARG A 300 0.15 9.86 17.45
N TYR A 301 0.14 9.96 16.13
CA TYR A 301 1.31 10.39 15.33
C TYR A 301 1.24 11.84 14.86
N LYS A 302 0.29 12.63 15.32
CA LYS A 302 0.02 14.00 14.87
C LYS A 302 1.26 14.90 14.83
N ASN A 303 2.16 14.74 15.80
CA ASN A 303 3.39 15.53 15.94
C ASN A 303 4.65 14.78 15.45
N ILE A 304 4.49 13.62 14.79
CA ILE A 304 5.61 12.78 14.34
C ILE A 304 5.71 12.84 12.83
N ILE A 305 6.75 13.51 12.34
CA ILE A 305 6.96 13.69 10.91
C ILE A 305 7.26 12.34 10.24
N GLY A 306 6.55 12.03 9.17
CA GLY A 306 6.83 10.85 8.32
C GLY A 306 6.13 9.57 8.76
N VAL A 307 5.42 9.55 9.90
CA VAL A 307 4.66 8.39 10.39
C VAL A 307 3.17 8.69 10.35
N SER A 308 2.42 7.91 9.60
CA SER A 308 0.95 8.02 9.46
C SER A 308 0.20 6.76 9.89
N CYS A 309 0.90 5.64 10.08
CA CYS A 309 0.31 4.36 10.44
C CYS A 309 1.30 3.46 11.22
N ASN A 310 0.76 2.43 11.85
CA ASN A 310 1.54 1.56 12.74
C ASN A 310 2.69 0.81 12.03
N ALA A 311 2.55 0.46 10.74
CA ALA A 311 3.61 -0.19 9.99
C ALA A 311 4.88 0.69 9.86
N GLN A 312 4.74 2.01 9.98
CA GLN A 312 5.83 2.97 9.85
C GLN A 312 6.52 3.32 11.19
N MET A 313 6.09 2.72 12.32
CA MET A 313 6.72 2.96 13.62
C MET A 313 8.21 2.60 13.60
N THR A 314 9.04 3.51 14.09
CA THR A 314 10.46 3.26 14.38
C THR A 314 10.60 2.40 15.65
N PRO A 315 11.78 1.81 15.94
CA PRO A 315 12.01 1.06 17.18
C PRO A 315 11.70 1.89 18.45
N GLU A 316 11.98 3.18 18.45
CA GLU A 316 11.70 4.10 19.56
C GLU A 316 10.18 4.21 19.79
N LEU A 317 9.41 4.40 18.72
CA LEU A 317 7.94 4.47 18.79
C LEU A 317 7.32 3.14 19.20
N ILE A 318 7.91 2.02 18.80
CA ILE A 318 7.45 0.69 19.25
C ILE A 318 7.65 0.56 20.76
N SER A 319 8.80 0.99 21.28
CA SER A 319 9.08 0.96 22.73
C SER A 319 8.13 1.84 23.52
N GLU A 320 7.68 2.96 22.95
CA GLU A 320 6.75 3.90 23.58
C GLU A 320 5.31 3.40 23.55
N TYR A 321 4.81 2.98 22.36
CA TYR A 321 3.39 2.71 22.12
C TYR A 321 2.98 1.24 22.13
N CYS A 322 3.95 0.30 22.18
CA CYS A 322 3.69 -1.14 22.14
C CYS A 322 4.11 -1.83 23.44
N LYS A 323 3.87 -1.20 24.58
CA LYS A 323 4.16 -1.80 25.90
C LYS A 323 3.25 -3.00 26.13
N LEU A 324 3.84 -4.10 26.62
CA LEU A 324 3.15 -5.35 26.93
C LEU A 324 3.08 -5.54 28.45
N ASP A 325 2.01 -6.17 28.91
CA ASP A 325 1.94 -6.75 30.25
C ASP A 325 2.73 -8.05 30.33
N GLU A 326 2.92 -8.58 31.53
CA GLU A 326 3.70 -9.80 31.77
C GLU A 326 3.12 -11.03 31.06
N GLU A 327 1.79 -11.15 30.98
CA GLU A 327 1.14 -12.28 30.32
C GLU A 327 1.35 -12.23 28.79
N SER A 328 1.17 -11.08 28.19
CA SER A 328 1.40 -10.85 26.76
C SER A 328 2.86 -11.08 26.39
N MET A 329 3.80 -10.63 27.25
CA MET A 329 5.22 -10.84 27.05
C MET A 329 5.57 -12.33 27.11
N LYS A 330 5.05 -13.09 28.10
CA LYS A 330 5.30 -14.54 28.19
C LYS A 330 4.85 -15.30 26.95
N VAL A 331 3.66 -14.98 26.42
CA VAL A 331 3.15 -15.62 25.19
C VAL A 331 4.05 -15.32 24.00
N LEU A 332 4.48 -14.07 23.84
CA LEU A 332 5.36 -13.66 22.76
C LEU A 332 6.74 -14.34 22.84
N MET A 333 7.32 -14.42 24.04
CA MET A 333 8.62 -15.07 24.27
C MET A 333 8.56 -16.57 23.96
N ILE A 334 7.54 -17.28 24.42
CA ILE A 334 7.35 -18.71 24.09
C ILE A 334 7.31 -18.94 22.59
N ALA A 335 6.58 -18.09 21.84
CA ALA A 335 6.50 -18.19 20.39
C ALA A 335 7.85 -17.84 19.73
N TYR A 336 8.55 -16.82 20.24
CA TYR A 336 9.86 -16.40 19.75
C TYR A 336 10.89 -17.52 19.85
N ASP A 337 10.98 -18.18 21.00
CA ASP A 337 11.91 -19.29 21.24
C ASP A 337 11.57 -20.53 20.40
N LYS A 338 10.26 -20.86 20.33
CA LYS A 338 9.78 -22.03 19.58
C LYS A 338 10.06 -21.94 18.08
N PHE A 339 9.84 -20.78 17.47
CA PHE A 339 9.94 -20.58 16.01
C PHE A 339 11.26 -19.89 15.61
N LYS A 340 12.16 -19.58 16.54
CA LYS A 340 13.45 -18.91 16.32
C LYS A 340 13.33 -17.62 15.48
N TYR A 341 12.36 -16.79 15.81
CA TYR A 341 12.11 -15.55 15.07
C TYR A 341 13.27 -14.55 15.20
N SER A 342 13.45 -13.70 14.19
CA SER A 342 14.42 -12.61 14.21
C SER A 342 13.93 -11.41 15.03
N ALA A 343 14.86 -10.53 15.46
CA ALA A 343 14.50 -9.28 16.14
C ALA A 343 13.58 -8.39 15.26
N ARG A 344 13.74 -8.41 13.94
CA ARG A 344 12.84 -7.71 13.00
C ARG A 344 11.42 -8.25 13.10
N THR A 345 11.27 -9.56 13.15
CA THR A 345 9.96 -10.23 13.29
C THR A 345 9.28 -9.88 14.62
N TYR A 346 10.07 -9.74 15.72
CA TYR A 346 9.55 -9.28 17.01
C TYR A 346 8.88 -7.89 16.89
N HIS A 347 9.54 -6.93 16.28
CA HIS A 347 8.96 -5.60 16.06
C HIS A 347 7.70 -5.62 15.19
N LYS A 348 7.62 -6.52 14.22
CA LYS A 348 6.42 -6.70 13.39
C LYS A 348 5.24 -7.20 14.20
N PHE A 349 5.44 -8.20 15.05
CA PHE A 349 4.39 -8.67 15.94
C PHE A 349 3.83 -7.54 16.80
N LEU A 350 4.69 -6.68 17.35
CA LEU A 350 4.26 -5.54 18.15
C LEU A 350 3.45 -4.51 17.34
N ARG A 351 3.89 -4.17 16.12
CA ARG A 351 3.14 -3.25 15.23
C ARG A 351 1.78 -3.80 14.86
N VAL A 352 1.71 -5.09 14.51
CA VAL A 352 0.46 -5.75 14.14
C VAL A 352 -0.46 -5.89 15.37
N ALA A 353 0.07 -6.27 16.54
CA ALA A 353 -0.69 -6.32 17.78
C ALA A 353 -1.25 -4.95 18.18
N ARG A 354 -0.47 -3.87 18.00
CA ARG A 354 -0.95 -2.50 18.21
C ARG A 354 -2.11 -2.17 17.26
N THR A 355 -2.05 -2.64 16.02
CA THR A 355 -3.13 -2.42 15.05
C THR A 355 -4.40 -3.17 15.45
N PHE A 356 -4.29 -4.40 15.95
CA PHE A 356 -5.44 -5.13 16.51
C PHE A 356 -6.07 -4.39 17.69
N ALA A 357 -5.23 -3.85 18.58
CA ALA A 357 -5.71 -3.09 19.72
C ALA A 357 -6.39 -1.78 19.29
N ASP A 358 -5.84 -1.06 18.30
CA ASP A 358 -6.45 0.14 17.75
C ASP A 358 -7.82 -0.15 17.08
N MET A 359 -7.94 -1.27 16.36
CA MET A 359 -9.21 -1.70 15.77
C MET A 359 -10.25 -2.11 16.80
N ALA A 360 -9.81 -2.57 17.98
CA ALA A 360 -10.67 -2.87 19.11
C ALA A 360 -10.99 -1.64 19.98
N GLY A 361 -10.36 -0.48 19.69
CA GLY A 361 -10.49 0.74 20.52
C GLY A 361 -9.75 0.65 21.85
N GLU A 362 -8.85 -0.33 22.02
CA GLU A 362 -8.14 -0.58 23.27
C GLU A 362 -6.87 0.27 23.39
N LYS A 363 -6.68 0.89 24.57
CA LYS A 363 -5.51 1.70 24.87
C LYS A 363 -4.24 0.86 24.96
N ASN A 364 -4.33 -0.33 25.55
CA ASN A 364 -3.22 -1.25 25.81
C ASN A 364 -3.28 -2.45 24.86
N ILE A 365 -2.13 -3.04 24.57
CA ILE A 365 -2.05 -4.30 23.85
C ILE A 365 -2.36 -5.43 24.86
N LEU A 366 -3.42 -6.18 24.60
CA LEU A 366 -3.82 -7.33 25.43
C LEU A 366 -3.24 -8.62 24.85
N LYS A 367 -3.19 -9.67 25.68
CA LYS A 367 -2.78 -11.04 25.30
C LYS A 367 -3.48 -11.56 24.03
N SER A 368 -4.78 -11.27 23.88
CA SER A 368 -5.55 -11.64 22.69
C SER A 368 -5.00 -11.02 21.41
N HIS A 369 -4.52 -9.76 21.48
CA HIS A 369 -3.93 -9.07 20.35
C HIS A 369 -2.58 -9.67 19.94
N ILE A 370 -1.77 -10.09 20.92
CA ILE A 370 -0.51 -10.82 20.68
C ILE A 370 -0.78 -12.16 20.03
N ILE A 371 -1.75 -12.93 20.51
CA ILE A 371 -2.13 -14.22 19.91
C ILE A 371 -2.55 -14.02 18.45
N LYS A 372 -3.40 -13.02 18.16
CA LYS A 372 -3.81 -12.69 16.79
C LYS A 372 -2.61 -12.26 15.92
N ALA A 373 -1.71 -11.43 16.45
CA ALA A 373 -0.49 -11.03 15.73
C ALA A 373 0.40 -12.23 15.41
N LEU A 374 0.57 -13.17 16.34
CA LEU A 374 1.28 -14.42 16.09
C LEU A 374 0.62 -15.27 15.00
N MET A 375 -0.71 -15.22 14.86
CA MET A 375 -1.44 -15.89 13.77
C MET A 375 -1.27 -15.23 12.41
N CYS A 376 -0.66 -14.05 12.34
CA CYS A 376 -0.39 -13.35 11.08
C CYS A 376 0.75 -13.95 10.25
N ARG A 377 1.52 -14.90 10.76
CA ARG A 377 2.68 -15.49 10.06
C ARG A 377 2.54 -17.00 9.87
N GLU A 378 1.42 -17.41 9.30
CA GLU A 378 1.11 -18.84 9.10
C GLU A 378 2.10 -19.53 8.16
N ILE A 379 2.47 -18.87 7.05
CA ILE A 379 3.34 -19.44 6.00
C ILE A 379 4.74 -19.71 6.56
N GLU A 380 5.31 -18.78 7.31
CA GLU A 380 6.63 -18.95 7.91
C GLU A 380 6.66 -20.04 8.98
N LYS A 381 5.57 -20.19 9.76
CA LYS A 381 5.44 -21.28 10.75
C LYS A 381 5.45 -22.65 10.10
N GLU A 382 4.72 -22.80 9.01
CA GLU A 382 4.65 -24.06 8.27
C GLU A 382 6.01 -24.45 7.67
N GLN A 383 6.70 -23.47 7.07
CA GLN A 383 8.05 -23.68 6.56
C GLN A 383 9.05 -24.08 7.65
N ALA A 384 8.98 -23.46 8.83
CA ALA A 384 9.84 -23.82 9.96
C ALA A 384 9.57 -25.24 10.46
N THR A 385 8.34 -25.73 10.36
CA THR A 385 7.96 -27.10 10.78
C THR A 385 8.47 -28.13 9.77
N MET A 386 8.49 -27.83 8.46
CA MET A 386 8.99 -28.73 7.41
C MET A 386 10.51 -28.90 7.43
N VAL A 387 11.27 -27.91 7.89
CA VAL A 387 12.74 -27.95 7.93
C VAL A 387 13.26 -28.76 9.14
N VAL A 388 12.43 -29.01 10.14
CA VAL A 388 12.81 -29.71 11.38
C VAL A 388 12.55 -31.23 11.30
N VAL A 389 11.90 -31.73 10.26
CA VAL A 389 11.68 -33.14 9.94
C VAL A 389 12.72 -33.59 8.91
#